data_3daa8588258cda2585f9604b4e34d5c0
#
_entry.id   3daa8588258cda2585f9604b4e34d5c0
#
_cell.length_a   1.000
_cell.length_b   1.000
_cell.length_c   1.000
_cell.angle_alpha   90.00
_cell.angle_beta   90.00
_cell.angle_gamma   90.00
#
_symmetry.space_group_name_H-M   'P 1'
#
loop_
_entity.id
_entity.type
_entity.pdbx_description
1 polymer ?
#
loop_
_entity_poly.entity_id
_entity_poly.type
_entity_poly.pdbx_seq_one_letter_code
_entity_poly.pdbx_strand_id
1 'polypeptide(L)' 'MRFAIVDDLGTERTLLKERLARQLRQRGTEAELLEFDSGEAFLAAEKAQRFTAAFLDIYMDGLLSLIHI' A
#
# COMPACT_ATOMS: atom_id res chain seq x y z
N MET A 1 -7.98 1.60 10.41
CA MET A 1 -7.64 1.97 9.03
C MET A 1 -6.94 0.81 8.34
N ARG A 2 -7.15 0.69 7.06
CA ARG A 2 -6.51 -0.37 6.28
C ARG A 2 -5.90 0.24 5.04
N PHE A 3 -4.61 -0.01 4.83
CA PHE A 3 -3.87 0.49 3.68
C PHE A 3 -3.32 -0.67 2.87
N ALA A 4 -3.33 -0.51 1.56
CA ALA A 4 -2.74 -1.49 0.65
C ALA A 4 -1.44 -0.92 0.09
N ILE A 5 -0.47 -1.80 -0.08
CA ILE A 5 0.80 -1.46 -0.72
C ILE A 5 0.94 -2.38 -1.91
N VAL A 6 0.95 -1.80 -3.10
CA VAL A 6 0.95 -2.56 -4.35
C VAL A 6 2.24 -2.25 -5.10
N ASP A 7 3.06 -3.27 -5.28
CA ASP A 7 4.33 -3.15 -5.99
C ASP A 7 4.73 -4.54 -6.47
N ASP A 8 5.13 -4.66 -7.71
CA ASP A 8 5.55 -5.94 -8.27
C ASP A 8 6.96 -6.35 -7.79
N LEU A 9 7.75 -5.40 -7.28
CA LEU A 9 9.07 -5.67 -6.74
C LEU A 9 8.99 -5.87 -5.23
N GLY A 10 9.28 -7.09 -4.78
CA GLY A 10 9.16 -7.43 -3.37
C GLY A 10 10.04 -6.59 -2.44
N THR A 11 11.28 -6.29 -2.88
CA THR A 11 12.20 -5.48 -2.09
C THR A 11 11.69 -4.06 -1.89
N GLU A 12 11.17 -3.45 -2.95
CA GLU A 12 10.61 -2.10 -2.88
C GLU A 12 9.33 -2.06 -2.07
N ARG A 13 8.49 -3.07 -2.23
CA ARG A 13 7.27 -3.20 -1.45
C ARG A 13 7.56 -3.28 0.04
N THR A 14 8.57 -4.06 0.42
CA THR A 14 8.97 -4.18 1.82
C THR A 14 9.47 -2.85 2.38
N LEU A 15 10.29 -2.12 1.62
CA LEU A 15 10.80 -0.83 2.05
C LEU A 15 9.68 0.19 2.24
N LEU A 16 8.73 0.21 1.32
CA LEU A 16 7.60 1.12 1.41
C LEU A 16 6.74 0.80 2.64
N LYS A 17 6.50 -0.48 2.87
CA LYS A 17 5.74 -0.92 4.03
C LYS A 17 6.41 -0.49 5.33
N GLU A 18 7.73 -0.66 5.42
CA GLU A 18 8.48 -0.28 6.61
C GLU A 18 8.42 1.22 6.87
N ARG A 19 8.56 2.02 5.82
CA ARG A 19 8.48 3.47 5.94
C ARG A 19 7.10 3.91 6.40
N LEU A 20 6.07 3.33 5.82
CA LEU A 20 4.70 3.68 6.18
C LEU A 20 4.39 3.25 7.62
N ALA A 21 4.82 2.06 8.02
CA ALA A 21 4.62 1.58 9.38
C ALA A 21 5.29 2.49 10.39
N ARG A 22 6.48 2.99 10.08
CA ARG A 22 7.19 3.91 10.96
C ARG A 22 6.45 5.22 11.11
N GLN A 23 5.96 5.78 10.01
CA GLN A 23 5.20 7.01 10.00
C GLN A 23 3.93 6.88 10.85
N LEU A 24 3.23 5.78 10.69
CA LEU A 24 1.99 5.55 11.43
C LEU A 24 2.25 5.41 12.92
N ARG A 25 3.34 4.74 13.31
CA ARG A 25 3.70 4.61 14.72
C ARG A 25 4.05 5.96 15.33
N GLN A 26 4.77 6.80 14.60
CA GLN A 26 5.14 8.13 15.08
C GLN A 26 3.91 9.00 15.31
N ARG A 27 2.86 8.78 14.54
CA ARG A 27 1.61 9.52 14.68
C ARG A 27 0.64 8.89 15.67
N GLY A 28 1.01 7.74 16.23
CA GLY A 28 0.13 7.00 17.13
C GLY A 28 -1.11 6.44 16.45
N THR A 29 -1.02 6.20 15.14
CA THR A 29 -2.13 5.69 14.34
C THR A 29 -2.02 4.19 14.19
N GLU A 30 -3.06 3.47 14.55
CA GLU A 30 -3.13 2.04 14.30
C GLU A 30 -3.70 1.80 12.92
N ALA A 31 -3.00 0.97 12.14
CA ALA A 31 -3.43 0.65 10.79
C ALA A 31 -2.95 -0.73 10.40
N GLU A 32 -3.73 -1.37 9.55
CA GLU A 32 -3.40 -2.65 8.95
C GLU A 32 -2.76 -2.38 7.60
N LEU A 33 -1.61 -2.99 7.34
CA LEU A 33 -0.88 -2.83 6.10
C LEU A 33 -0.87 -4.16 5.37
N LEU A 34 -1.45 -4.18 4.17
CA LEU A 34 -1.53 -5.38 3.35
C LEU A 34 -0.73 -5.18 2.08
N GLU A 35 0.05 -6.18 1.71
CA GLU A 35 0.92 -6.13 0.54
C GLU A 35 0.32 -6.91 -0.61
N PHE A 36 0.44 -6.36 -1.81
CA PHE A 36 0.00 -6.99 -3.04
C PHE A 36 1.08 -6.85 -4.10
N ASP A 37 1.28 -7.90 -4.87
CA ASP A 37 2.29 -7.91 -5.93
C ASP A 37 1.75 -7.38 -7.27
N SER A 38 0.45 -7.14 -7.37
CA SER A 38 -0.16 -6.64 -8.59
C SER A 38 -1.43 -5.85 -8.27
N GLY A 39 -1.80 -4.98 -9.20
CA GLY A 39 -3.06 -4.24 -9.09
C GLY A 39 -4.26 -5.17 -9.13
N GLU A 40 -4.17 -6.26 -9.87
CA GLU A 40 -5.25 -7.24 -9.97
C GLU A 40 -5.50 -7.92 -8.62
N ALA A 41 -4.44 -8.28 -7.92
CA ALA A 41 -4.56 -8.88 -6.59
C ALA A 41 -5.19 -7.90 -5.60
N PHE A 42 -4.80 -6.63 -5.68
CA PHE A 42 -5.38 -5.59 -4.85
C PHE A 42 -6.88 -5.42 -5.15
N LEU A 43 -7.25 -5.34 -6.41
CA LEU A 43 -8.65 -5.15 -6.79
C LEU A 43 -9.53 -6.32 -6.33
N ALA A 44 -9.01 -7.53 -6.39
CA ALA A 44 -9.73 -8.70 -5.89
C ALA A 44 -9.94 -8.61 -4.38
N ALA A 45 -8.94 -8.14 -3.65
CA ALA A 45 -9.06 -7.98 -2.20
C ALA A 45 -10.01 -6.85 -1.83
N GLU A 46 -10.03 -5.78 -2.62
CA GLU A 46 -10.90 -4.62 -2.39
C GLU A 46 -12.37 -5.01 -2.44
N LYS A 47 -12.73 -6.01 -3.23
CA LYS A 47 -14.11 -6.48 -3.30
C LYS A 47 -14.56 -7.13 -1.98
N ALA A 48 -13.63 -7.76 -1.28
CA ALA A 48 -13.94 -8.45 -0.03
C ALA A 48 -13.72 -7.54 1.18
N GLN A 49 -12.77 -6.63 1.09
CA GLN A 49 -12.39 -5.75 2.19
C GLN A 49 -12.20 -4.34 1.67
N ARG A 50 -12.68 -3.36 2.40
CA ARG A 50 -12.48 -1.97 1.99
C ARG A 50 -11.18 -1.44 2.54
N PHE A 51 -10.49 -0.66 1.72
CA PHE A 51 -9.24 0.00 2.09
C PHE A 51 -9.44 1.50 2.21
N THR A 52 -8.73 2.11 3.16
CA THR A 52 -8.75 3.56 3.33
C THR A 52 -7.97 4.22 2.20
N ALA A 53 -6.85 3.63 1.81
CA ALA A 53 -6.02 4.13 0.72
C ALA A 53 -5.13 3.01 0.20
N ALA A 54 -4.63 3.18 -1.01
CA ALA A 54 -3.68 2.26 -1.62
C ALA A 54 -2.47 3.04 -2.12
N PHE A 55 -1.28 2.52 -1.82
CA PHE A 55 -0.02 3.07 -2.34
C PHE A 55 0.39 2.19 -3.51
N LEU A 56 0.38 2.78 -4.69
CA LEU A 56 0.72 2.06 -5.91
C LEU A 56 2.02 2.59 -6.45
N ASP A 57 2.97 1.70 -6.69
CA ASP A 57 4.16 2.06 -7.45
C ASP A 57 3.83 1.88 -8.92
N ILE A 58 3.40 2.96 -9.54
CA ILE A 58 3.17 2.98 -10.97
C ILE A 58 4.48 3.48 -11.59
N TYR A 59 5.14 2.60 -12.31
CA TYR A 59 6.42 2.92 -12.92
C TYR A 59 6.20 3.80 -14.15
N MET A 60 5.74 5.01 -13.89
CA MET A 60 5.70 6.07 -14.88
C MET A 60 6.50 7.20 -14.29
N ASP A 61 7.74 7.34 -14.75
CA ASP A 61 8.68 8.36 -14.28
C ASP A 61 9.09 8.22 -12.81
N GLY A 62 8.98 7.02 -12.25
CA GLY A 62 9.42 6.77 -10.88
C GLY A 62 8.58 7.40 -9.80
N LEU A 63 7.35 7.78 -10.11
CA LEU A 63 6.47 8.41 -9.14
C LEU A 63 5.61 7.38 -8.41
N LEU A 64 5.53 7.57 -7.09
CA LEU A 64 4.64 6.79 -6.26
C LEU A 64 3.28 7.47 -6.23
N SER A 65 2.25 6.74 -6.61
CA SER A 65 0.89 7.27 -6.59
C SER A 65 0.13 6.80 -5.37
N LEU A 66 -0.58 7.73 -4.73
CA LEU A 66 -1.49 7.43 -3.64
C LEU A 66 -2.92 7.54 -4.15
N ILE A 67 -3.69 6.45 -4.00
CA ILE A 67 -5.08 6.43 -4.41
C ILE A 67 -5.95 6.26 -3.18
N HIS A 68 -6.86 7.21 -2.96
CA HIS A 68 -7.87 7.11 -1.92
C HIS A 68 -9.08 6.36 -2.45
N ILE A 69 -9.56 5.44 -1.66
CA ILE A 69 -10.66 4.56 -2.05
C ILE A 69 -11.94 4.91 -1.32
#